data_fa51e124e3d727a131c38d63f1ee1d3a
#
_entry.id   fa51e124e3d727a131c38d63f1ee1d3a
#
_cell.length_a   1.000
_cell.length_b   1.000
_cell.length_c   1.000
_cell.angle_alpha   90.00
_cell.angle_beta   90.00
_cell.angle_gamma   90.00
#
_symmetry.space_group_name_H-M   'P 1'
#
loop_
_entity.id
_entity.type
_entity.pdbx_description
1 polymer ?
#
loop_
_entity_poly.entity_id
_entity_poly.type
_entity_poly.pdbx_seq_one_letter_code
_entity_poly.pdbx_strand_id
1 'polypeptide(L)' 'MAIKSVSIRIEEEMLEKLGFVADYEGRSVNSHILVLIRENIKKFEEQNGEINGS' A
#
# COMPACT_ATOMS: atom_id res chain seq x y z
N MET A 1 -9.86 -8.57 14.21
CA MET A 1 -8.97 -8.86 13.08
C MET A 1 -7.53 -8.71 13.54
N ALA A 2 -6.68 -9.69 13.25
CA ALA A 2 -5.29 -9.64 13.70
C ALA A 2 -4.48 -8.71 12.80
N ILE A 3 -3.58 -7.97 13.42
CA ILE A 3 -2.64 -7.13 12.70
C ILE A 3 -1.29 -7.83 12.68
N LYS A 4 -0.73 -7.96 11.50
CA LYS A 4 0.58 -8.58 11.35
C LYS A 4 1.50 -7.59 10.64
N SER A 5 2.78 -7.70 10.93
CA SER A 5 3.75 -6.84 10.28
C SER A 5 4.42 -7.59 9.14
N VAL A 6 4.79 -6.85 8.12
CA VAL A 6 5.57 -7.34 7.01
C VAL A 6 6.65 -6.32 6.72
N SER A 7 7.85 -6.78 6.41
CA SER A 7 8.93 -5.84 6.09
C SER A 7 9.37 -6.04 4.64
N ILE A 8 9.65 -4.94 4.00
CA ILE A 8 10.15 -4.94 2.63
C ILE A 8 11.38 -4.05 2.57
N ARG A 9 12.22 -4.33 1.59
CA ARG A 9 13.36 -3.46 1.30
C ARG A 9 13.01 -2.64 0.08
N ILE A 10 13.30 -1.36 0.14
CA ILE A 10 12.98 -0.44 -0.94
C ILE A 10 14.18 0.44 -1.21
N GLU A 11 14.42 0.73 -2.48
CA GLU A 11 15.51 1.60 -2.86
C GLU A 11 15.30 2.99 -2.31
N GLU A 12 16.39 3.62 -1.90
CA GLU A 12 16.33 4.95 -1.28
C GLU A 12 15.65 5.97 -2.18
N GLU A 13 15.98 5.97 -3.45
CA GLU A 13 15.39 6.91 -4.40
C GLU A 13 13.89 6.71 -4.53
N MET A 14 13.46 5.45 -4.57
CA MET A 14 12.05 5.13 -4.65
C MET A 14 11.31 5.56 -3.39
N LEU A 15 11.94 5.38 -2.23
CA LEU A 15 11.35 5.79 -0.97
C LEU A 15 11.19 7.31 -0.90
N GLU A 16 12.17 8.05 -1.40
CA GLU A 16 12.10 9.51 -1.44
C GLU A 16 10.95 9.98 -2.34
N LYS A 17 10.81 9.36 -3.49
CA LYS A 17 9.70 9.70 -4.39
C LYS A 17 8.36 9.36 -3.79
N LEU A 18 8.27 8.24 -3.11
CA LEU A 18 7.05 7.85 -2.42
C LEU A 18 6.70 8.86 -1.34
N GLY A 19 7.69 9.32 -0.60
CA GLY A 19 7.49 10.36 0.41
C GLY A 19 6.93 11.65 -0.19
N PHE A 20 7.42 12.03 -1.36
CA PHE A 20 6.92 13.20 -2.05
C PHE A 20 5.45 13.04 -2.42
N VAL A 21 5.10 11.89 -2.96
CA VAL A 21 3.71 11.63 -3.36
C VAL A 21 2.80 11.59 -2.14
N ALA A 22 3.23 10.93 -1.07
CA ALA A 22 2.44 10.86 0.15
C ALA A 22 2.18 12.25 0.72
N ASP A 23 3.21 13.07 0.74
CA ASP A 23 3.11 14.44 1.25
C ASP A 23 2.16 15.27 0.40
N TYR A 24 2.25 15.12 -0.91
CA TYR A 24 1.34 15.81 -1.83
C TYR A 24 -0.11 15.45 -1.53
N GLU A 25 -0.37 14.21 -1.16
CA GLU A 25 -1.71 13.73 -0.87
C GLU A 25 -2.11 13.91 0.60
N GLY A 26 -1.25 14.52 1.39
CA GLY A 26 -1.55 14.78 2.78
C GLY A 26 -1.52 13.55 3.67
N ARG A 27 -0.68 12.58 3.33
CA ARG A 27 -0.57 11.34 4.09
C ARG A 27 0.86 11.09 4.54
N SER A 28 1.01 10.36 5.64
CA SER A 28 2.32 9.83 5.99
C SER A 28 2.68 8.70 5.02
N VAL A 29 3.97 8.39 4.92
CA VAL A 29 4.43 7.30 4.05
C VAL A 29 3.76 5.99 4.44
N ASN A 30 3.70 5.68 5.72
CA ASN A 30 3.08 4.43 6.18
C ASN A 30 1.60 4.35 5.80
N SER A 31 0.87 5.44 6.02
CA SER A 31 -0.55 5.48 5.64
C SER A 31 -0.72 5.35 4.14
N HIS A 32 0.15 6.00 3.38
CA HIS A 32 0.07 5.96 1.92
C HIS A 32 0.31 4.54 1.40
N ILE A 33 1.26 3.84 1.99
CA ILE A 33 1.54 2.46 1.61
C ILE A 33 0.30 1.59 1.83
N LEU A 34 -0.37 1.75 2.96
CA LEU A 34 -1.59 0.98 3.23
C LEU A 34 -2.69 1.28 2.23
N VAL A 35 -2.82 2.54 1.83
CA VAL A 35 -3.80 2.92 0.81
C VAL A 35 -3.48 2.25 -0.52
N LEU A 36 -2.21 2.25 -0.92
CA LEU A 36 -1.81 1.61 -2.17
C LEU A 36 -2.10 0.11 -2.16
N ILE A 37 -1.85 -0.54 -1.03
CA ILE A 37 -2.12 -1.97 -0.89
C ILE A 37 -3.62 -2.23 -1.02
N ARG A 38 -4.44 -1.46 -0.34
CA ARG A 38 -5.89 -1.62 -0.40
C ARG A 38 -6.43 -1.42 -1.81
N GLU A 39 -5.95 -0.39 -2.48
CA GLU A 39 -6.39 -0.09 -3.83
C GLU A 39 -5.97 -1.19 -4.81
N ASN A 40 -4.77 -1.72 -4.63
CA ASN A 40 -4.29 -2.81 -5.47
C ASN A 40 -5.16 -4.06 -5.32
N ILE A 41 -5.49 -4.43 -4.09
CA ILE A 41 -6.32 -5.59 -3.82
C ILE A 41 -7.72 -5.37 -4.36
N LYS A 42 -8.28 -4.20 -4.13
CA LYS A 42 -9.61 -3.86 -4.61
C LYS A 42 -9.69 -3.97 -6.13
N LYS A 43 -8.69 -3.45 -6.82
CA LYS A 43 -8.65 -3.51 -8.27
C LYS A 43 -8.58 -4.94 -8.77
N PHE A 44 -7.77 -5.77 -8.13
CA PHE A 44 -7.66 -7.18 -8.49
C PHE A 44 -9.00 -7.89 -8.32
N GLU A 45 -9.67 -7.65 -7.19
CA GLU A 45 -10.95 -8.31 -6.90
C GLU A 45 -12.05 -7.85 -7.83
N GLU A 46 -12.02 -6.60 -8.26
CA GLU A 46 -13.00 -6.11 -9.23
C GLU A 46 -12.84 -6.80 -10.59
N GLN A 47 -11.61 -7.17 -10.94
CA GLN A 47 -11.34 -7.79 -12.23
C GLN A 47 -11.41 -9.31 -12.20
N ASN A 48 -11.11 -9.92 -11.08
CA ASN A 48 -10.91 -11.37 -10.99
C ASN A 48 -11.80 -12.07 -9.96
N GLY A 49 -12.62 -11.30 -9.26
CA GLY A 49 -13.48 -11.86 -8.23
C GLY A 49 -12.82 -11.80 -6.86
N GLU A 50 -13.64 -11.96 -5.86
CA GLU A 50 -13.22 -11.82 -4.47
C GLU A 50 -12.24 -12.90 -4.06
N ILE A 51 -11.18 -12.48 -3.35
CA ILE A 51 -10.21 -13.39 -2.81
C ILE A 51 -10.74 -13.92 -1.49
N ASN A 52 -10.82 -15.25 -1.36
CA ASN A 52 -11.25 -15.85 -0.11
C ASN A 52 -10.12 -15.77 0.89
N GLY A 53 -10.29 -14.90 1.87
CA GLY A 53 -9.32 -14.78 2.94
C GLY A 53 -9.38 -16.00 3.84
N SER A 54 -8.24 -16.44 4.28
CA SER A 54 -8.17 -17.58 5.19
C SER A 54 -7.82 -17.14 6.59
#